data_6a98ccb26781d268ffbbbbbddb22e47a
#
_entry.id   6a98ccb26781d268ffbbbbbddb22e47a
#
_cell.length_a   1.000
_cell.length_b   1.000
_cell.length_c   1.000
_cell.angle_alpha   90.00
_cell.angle_beta   90.00
_cell.angle_gamma   90.00
#
_symmetry.space_group_name_H-M   'P 1'
#
loop_
_entity.id
_entity.type
_entity.pdbx_description
1 polymer ?
#
loop_
_entity_poly.entity_id
_entity_poly.type
_entity_poly.pdbx_seq_one_letter_code
_entity_poly.pdbx_strand_id
1 'polypeptide(L)'
;MSQMYGKLIVYTEDSSMVGDTVTVENLVTGATITGTVGGTGYAEIFLPAFCHYRATLNGVSKDFEMECGGTHYLDLGWTTDSWAGIKKIIDAGKASQYISDGDRFTVELSNSEVLVFEANVNVYGLGEVDFIPTYCMATTKQHHTSNTNAGGWNSSDIRTYLNGAFLSMLPADLQAVISEKPVKATIGSQSNTLQTAEDKIWLLTEKEVFGSITYSGSAENAVNKQYPVFTDNASRVRTQGANGAAVGVWLASPNISYSTHFCTVNTSGAPYYNDASSSYGVLPCFRIAPSA
;
A
#
# COMPACT_ATOMS: atom_id res chain seq x y z
N MET A 1 7.89 -48.05 -19.97
CA MET A 1 7.01 -46.95 -20.33
C MET A 1 7.89 -45.73 -20.61
N SER A 2 7.76 -45.14 -21.80
CA SER A 2 8.51 -43.88 -22.10
C SER A 2 7.98 -42.80 -21.21
N GLN A 3 8.85 -42.13 -20.46
CA GLN A 3 8.47 -40.99 -19.61
C GLN A 3 8.09 -39.82 -20.53
N MET A 4 6.88 -39.29 -20.36
CA MET A 4 6.41 -38.15 -21.12
C MET A 4 6.89 -36.87 -20.46
N TYR A 5 7.33 -35.90 -21.23
CA TYR A 5 7.86 -34.62 -20.77
C TYR A 5 7.05 -33.46 -21.36
N GLY A 6 6.96 -32.39 -20.61
CA GLY A 6 6.59 -31.06 -21.08
C GLY A 6 7.75 -30.10 -20.95
N LYS A 7 7.65 -28.95 -21.57
CA LYS A 7 8.65 -27.86 -21.49
C LYS A 7 8.12 -26.74 -20.63
N LEU A 8 8.86 -26.38 -19.59
CA LEU A 8 8.67 -25.15 -18.84
C LEU A 8 9.57 -24.05 -19.41
N ILE A 9 9.00 -22.90 -19.70
CA ILE A 9 9.73 -21.66 -19.98
C ILE A 9 9.44 -20.71 -18.84
N VAL A 10 10.46 -20.45 -18.02
CA VAL A 10 10.43 -19.37 -17.03
C VAL A 10 11.06 -18.16 -17.69
N TYR A 11 10.31 -17.08 -17.81
CA TYR A 11 10.79 -15.85 -18.39
C TYR A 11 10.76 -14.70 -17.36
N THR A 12 11.60 -13.71 -17.60
CA THR A 12 11.63 -12.44 -16.86
C THR A 12 11.93 -11.32 -17.83
N GLU A 13 11.24 -10.20 -17.66
CA GLU A 13 11.58 -8.96 -18.37
C GLU A 13 12.71 -8.19 -17.68
N ASP A 14 13.19 -8.69 -16.54
CA ASP A 14 14.28 -8.09 -15.78
C ASP A 14 15.62 -8.65 -16.22
N SER A 15 16.38 -7.87 -16.96
CA SER A 15 17.71 -8.24 -17.45
C SER A 15 18.74 -8.47 -16.34
N SER A 16 18.50 -7.97 -15.11
CA SER A 16 19.38 -8.22 -13.96
C SER A 16 19.33 -9.68 -13.49
N MET A 17 18.31 -10.44 -13.89
CA MET A 17 18.15 -11.87 -13.56
C MET A 17 18.88 -12.82 -14.53
N VAL A 18 19.54 -12.30 -15.57
CA VAL A 18 20.36 -13.14 -16.46
C VAL A 18 21.50 -13.78 -15.65
N GLY A 19 21.58 -15.10 -15.70
CA GLY A 19 22.54 -15.89 -14.92
C GLY A 19 21.95 -16.47 -13.64
N ASP A 20 20.77 -16.01 -13.19
CA ASP A 20 20.13 -16.53 -12.00
C ASP A 20 19.56 -17.94 -12.20
N THR A 21 19.48 -18.69 -11.12
CA THR A 21 19.02 -20.07 -11.13
C THR A 21 17.52 -20.16 -10.85
N VAL A 22 16.78 -20.77 -11.76
CA VAL A 22 15.40 -21.23 -11.52
C VAL A 22 15.46 -22.62 -10.88
N THR A 23 14.84 -22.78 -9.74
CA THR A 23 14.65 -24.10 -9.09
C THR A 23 13.21 -24.54 -9.27
N VAL A 24 13.01 -25.78 -9.75
CA VAL A 24 11.67 -26.37 -9.91
C VAL A 24 11.59 -27.62 -9.02
N GLU A 25 10.68 -27.59 -8.07
CA GLU A 25 10.39 -28.68 -7.13
C GLU A 25 9.13 -29.44 -7.57
N ASN A 26 9.21 -30.76 -7.62
CA ASN A 26 8.03 -31.61 -7.75
C ASN A 26 7.33 -31.70 -6.39
N LEU A 27 6.12 -31.18 -6.27
CA LEU A 27 5.39 -31.08 -4.99
C LEU A 27 4.90 -32.45 -4.44
N VAL A 28 5.00 -33.52 -5.24
CA VAL A 28 4.64 -34.87 -4.78
C VAL A 28 5.86 -35.62 -4.26
N THR A 29 7.01 -35.50 -4.95
CA THR A 29 8.21 -36.30 -4.65
C THR A 29 9.28 -35.50 -3.90
N GLY A 30 9.21 -34.17 -3.88
CA GLY A 30 10.26 -33.29 -3.37
C GLY A 30 11.51 -33.20 -4.27
N ALA A 31 11.50 -33.87 -5.43
CA ALA A 31 12.65 -33.80 -6.34
C ALA A 31 12.76 -32.43 -7.00
N THR A 32 14.00 -31.93 -7.11
CA THR A 32 14.28 -30.62 -7.69
C THR A 32 15.05 -30.72 -9.00
N ILE A 33 14.74 -29.83 -9.93
CA ILE A 33 15.45 -29.63 -11.20
C ILE A 33 15.75 -28.12 -11.29
N THR A 34 16.92 -27.79 -11.85
CA THR A 34 17.32 -26.38 -12.00
C THR A 34 17.53 -26.01 -13.46
N GLY A 35 17.30 -24.73 -13.76
CA GLY A 35 17.66 -24.09 -15.03
C GLY A 35 18.27 -22.71 -14.77
N THR A 36 18.94 -22.15 -15.76
CA THR A 36 19.54 -20.81 -15.62
C THR A 36 18.90 -19.86 -16.61
N VAL A 37 18.59 -18.63 -16.17
CA VAL A 37 18.08 -17.58 -17.04
C VAL A 37 19.17 -17.19 -18.02
N GLY A 38 18.95 -17.42 -19.31
CA GLY A 38 19.88 -17.07 -20.38
C GLY A 38 19.84 -15.60 -20.75
N GLY A 39 20.76 -15.19 -21.63
CA GLY A 39 20.86 -13.80 -22.12
C GLY A 39 19.61 -13.29 -22.88
N THR A 40 18.70 -14.18 -23.24
CA THR A 40 17.40 -13.87 -23.85
C THR A 40 16.28 -13.62 -22.82
N GLY A 41 16.62 -13.68 -21.52
CA GLY A 41 15.67 -13.41 -20.42
C GLY A 41 14.79 -14.60 -20.07
N TYR A 42 15.11 -15.85 -20.47
CA TYR A 42 14.36 -17.03 -20.09
C TYR A 42 15.24 -18.24 -19.75
N ALA A 43 14.68 -19.17 -18.96
CA ALA A 43 15.22 -20.50 -18.73
C ALA A 43 14.28 -21.54 -19.32
N GLU A 44 14.82 -22.53 -20.04
CA GLU A 44 14.08 -23.70 -20.51
C GLU A 44 14.37 -24.92 -19.62
N ILE A 45 13.31 -25.58 -19.15
CA ILE A 45 13.41 -26.74 -18.26
C ILE A 45 12.44 -27.83 -18.76
N PHE A 46 12.93 -29.04 -18.98
CA PHE A 46 12.10 -30.19 -19.33
C PHE A 46 11.69 -30.96 -18.08
N LEU A 47 10.40 -31.12 -17.89
CA LEU A 47 9.81 -31.71 -16.69
C LEU A 47 8.93 -32.92 -17.04
N PRO A 48 8.91 -34.01 -16.23
CA PRO A 48 7.91 -35.05 -16.32
C PRO A 48 6.49 -34.47 -16.37
N ALA A 49 5.67 -34.99 -17.29
CA ALA A 49 4.28 -34.57 -17.43
C ALA A 49 3.39 -35.15 -16.33
N PHE A 50 2.19 -34.55 -16.17
CA PHE A 50 1.16 -34.94 -15.20
C PHE A 50 1.60 -34.85 -13.73
N CYS A 51 2.44 -33.88 -13.42
CA CYS A 51 2.90 -33.62 -12.06
C CYS A 51 2.67 -32.15 -11.69
N HIS A 52 2.49 -31.91 -10.38
CA HIS A 52 2.43 -30.58 -9.82
C HIS A 52 3.83 -30.12 -9.41
N TYR A 53 4.17 -28.90 -9.77
CA TYR A 53 5.48 -28.31 -9.56
C TYR A 53 5.38 -26.92 -8.94
N ARG A 54 6.44 -26.54 -8.26
CA ARG A 54 6.72 -25.16 -7.84
C ARG A 54 8.00 -24.69 -8.51
N ALA A 55 7.92 -23.63 -9.31
CA ALA A 55 9.10 -22.97 -9.83
C ALA A 55 9.42 -21.74 -8.98
N THR A 56 10.71 -21.57 -8.66
CA THR A 56 11.21 -20.45 -7.83
C THR A 56 12.39 -19.77 -8.52
N LEU A 57 12.36 -18.42 -8.58
CA LEU A 57 13.45 -17.57 -9.03
C LEU A 57 13.56 -16.38 -8.08
N ASN A 58 14.73 -16.22 -7.44
CA ASN A 58 14.99 -15.11 -6.50
C ASN A 58 13.90 -14.88 -5.43
N GLY A 59 13.40 -15.99 -4.86
CA GLY A 59 12.36 -15.95 -3.84
C GLY A 59 10.92 -15.80 -4.36
N VAL A 60 10.72 -15.53 -5.65
CA VAL A 60 9.41 -15.56 -6.30
C VAL A 60 9.07 -16.99 -6.68
N SER A 61 7.92 -17.49 -6.23
CA SER A 61 7.49 -18.87 -6.52
C SER A 61 6.09 -18.90 -7.13
N LYS A 62 5.89 -19.79 -8.11
CA LYS A 62 4.57 -20.09 -8.66
C LYS A 62 4.38 -21.60 -8.80
N ASP A 63 3.19 -22.07 -8.42
CA ASP A 63 2.78 -23.47 -8.59
C ASP A 63 2.10 -23.65 -9.95
N PHE A 64 2.34 -24.78 -10.59
CA PHE A 64 1.76 -25.11 -11.89
C PHE A 64 1.67 -26.63 -12.09
N GLU A 65 0.85 -27.03 -13.05
CA GLU A 65 0.75 -28.41 -13.50
C GLU A 65 1.36 -28.54 -14.90
N MET A 66 2.17 -29.58 -15.12
CA MET A 66 2.81 -29.82 -16.41
C MET A 66 2.01 -30.83 -17.24
N GLU A 67 1.56 -30.37 -18.40
CA GLU A 67 0.88 -31.23 -19.39
C GLU A 67 1.89 -31.96 -20.30
N CYS A 68 1.45 -33.11 -20.86
CA CYS A 68 2.27 -33.90 -21.76
C CYS A 68 2.46 -33.19 -23.11
N GLY A 69 3.72 -33.01 -23.52
CA GLY A 69 4.09 -32.42 -24.80
C GLY A 69 3.78 -30.94 -24.94
N GLY A 70 3.22 -30.31 -23.86
CA GLY A 70 2.91 -28.90 -23.80
C GLY A 70 4.12 -28.04 -23.49
N THR A 71 3.98 -26.72 -23.72
CA THR A 71 4.89 -25.70 -23.22
C THR A 71 4.13 -24.86 -22.22
N HIS A 72 4.64 -24.78 -20.99
CA HIS A 72 4.10 -23.94 -19.93
C HIS A 72 4.99 -22.70 -19.76
N TYR A 73 4.38 -21.52 -19.71
CA TYR A 73 5.07 -20.23 -19.57
C TYR A 73 4.80 -19.66 -18.19
N LEU A 74 5.87 -19.36 -17.45
CA LEU A 74 5.80 -18.67 -16.16
C LEU A 74 6.63 -17.42 -16.16
N ASP A 75 6.01 -16.29 -15.82
CA ASP A 75 6.73 -15.09 -15.47
C ASP A 75 7.03 -15.11 -13.95
N LEU A 76 8.32 -15.18 -13.62
CA LEU A 76 8.81 -15.09 -12.24
C LEU A 76 9.64 -13.81 -12.01
N GLY A 77 9.62 -12.87 -12.97
CA GLY A 77 10.34 -11.60 -12.85
C GLY A 77 9.69 -10.61 -11.89
N TRP A 78 8.35 -10.70 -11.76
CA TRP A 78 7.56 -9.72 -11.03
C TRP A 78 6.56 -10.42 -10.10
N THR A 79 6.46 -9.95 -8.84
CA THR A 79 5.49 -10.46 -7.87
C THR A 79 4.95 -9.35 -6.99
N THR A 80 3.67 -9.44 -6.65
CA THR A 80 3.01 -8.64 -5.62
C THR A 80 2.87 -9.37 -4.28
N ASP A 81 3.43 -10.58 -4.16
CA ASP A 81 3.34 -11.42 -2.96
C ASP A 81 4.33 -10.99 -1.84
N SER A 82 5.21 -10.04 -2.14
CA SER A 82 6.13 -9.47 -1.15
C SER A 82 6.32 -7.96 -1.36
N TRP A 83 6.63 -7.24 -0.29
CA TRP A 83 6.86 -5.80 -0.35
C TRP A 83 8.10 -5.43 -1.18
N ALA A 84 9.13 -6.27 -1.16
CA ALA A 84 10.30 -6.13 -2.02
C ALA A 84 9.94 -6.29 -3.51
N GLY A 85 9.06 -7.27 -3.83
CA GLY A 85 8.54 -7.45 -5.19
C GLY A 85 7.72 -6.26 -5.67
N ILE A 86 6.83 -5.74 -4.83
CA ILE A 86 6.05 -4.51 -5.12
C ILE A 86 6.99 -3.33 -5.37
N LYS A 87 8.00 -3.14 -4.52
CA LYS A 87 9.00 -2.06 -4.70
C LYS A 87 9.74 -2.20 -6.03
N LYS A 88 10.16 -3.41 -6.39
CA LYS A 88 10.82 -3.71 -7.67
C LYS A 88 9.94 -3.38 -8.87
N ILE A 89 8.65 -3.74 -8.83
CA ILE A 89 7.65 -3.40 -9.87
C ILE A 89 7.54 -1.88 -10.01
N ILE A 90 7.49 -1.16 -8.90
CA ILE A 90 7.39 0.31 -8.87
C ILE A 90 8.67 0.95 -9.41
N ASP A 91 9.84 0.49 -8.99
CA ASP A 91 11.14 0.98 -9.46
C ASP A 91 11.33 0.80 -10.99
N ALA A 92 10.76 -0.26 -11.54
CA ALA A 92 10.77 -0.52 -12.98
C ALA A 92 9.73 0.28 -13.77
N GLY A 93 8.91 1.11 -13.11
CA GLY A 93 7.83 1.88 -13.75
C GLY A 93 6.66 1.01 -14.23
N LYS A 94 6.50 -0.18 -13.67
CA LYS A 94 5.49 -1.18 -14.08
C LYS A 94 4.29 -1.26 -13.13
N ALA A 95 4.16 -0.36 -12.17
CA ALA A 95 3.10 -0.43 -11.15
C ALA A 95 1.70 -0.68 -11.75
N SER A 96 1.29 0.10 -12.76
CA SER A 96 -0.03 -0.02 -13.40
C SER A 96 -0.24 -1.30 -14.24
N GLN A 97 0.81 -2.11 -14.47
CA GLN A 97 0.70 -3.39 -15.17
C GLN A 97 0.41 -4.55 -14.20
N TYR A 98 0.82 -4.42 -12.94
CA TYR A 98 0.77 -5.49 -11.94
C TYR A 98 -0.09 -5.15 -10.72
N ILE A 99 -0.42 -3.88 -10.51
CA ILE A 99 -1.21 -3.39 -9.38
C ILE A 99 -2.31 -2.49 -9.94
N SER A 100 -3.53 -2.73 -9.53
CA SER A 100 -4.72 -1.94 -9.89
C SER A 100 -5.24 -1.15 -8.69
N ASP A 101 -5.93 -0.04 -8.96
CA ASP A 101 -6.67 0.67 -7.91
C ASP A 101 -7.68 -0.27 -7.25
N GLY A 102 -7.65 -0.34 -5.92
CA GLY A 102 -8.50 -1.20 -5.11
C GLY A 102 -7.94 -2.61 -4.85
N ASP A 103 -6.78 -2.99 -5.41
CA ASP A 103 -6.10 -4.23 -5.03
C ASP A 103 -5.78 -4.21 -3.54
N ARG A 104 -5.96 -5.37 -2.87
CA ARG A 104 -5.90 -5.47 -1.41
C ARG A 104 -4.66 -6.17 -0.92
N PHE A 105 -4.00 -5.55 0.06
CA PHE A 105 -2.79 -6.02 0.70
C PHE A 105 -2.99 -6.11 2.20
N THR A 106 -2.70 -7.28 2.77
CA THR A 106 -2.86 -7.54 4.20
C THR A 106 -1.53 -7.32 4.92
N VAL A 107 -1.59 -6.57 6.02
CA VAL A 107 -0.44 -6.29 6.90
C VAL A 107 -0.81 -6.71 8.32
N GLU A 108 -0.04 -7.64 8.88
CA GLU A 108 -0.11 -7.98 10.30
C GLU A 108 0.90 -7.15 11.07
N LEU A 109 0.42 -6.41 12.07
CA LEU A 109 1.24 -5.60 12.95
C LEU A 109 1.89 -6.46 14.05
N SER A 110 2.96 -6.01 14.66
CA SER A 110 3.65 -6.72 15.75
C SER A 110 2.78 -6.99 17.00
N ASN A 111 1.66 -6.29 17.15
CA ASN A 111 0.65 -6.52 18.19
C ASN A 111 -0.47 -7.50 17.76
N SER A 112 -0.31 -8.19 16.62
CA SER A 112 -1.28 -9.09 15.99
C SER A 112 -2.56 -8.41 15.46
N GLU A 113 -2.62 -7.08 15.41
CA GLU A 113 -3.65 -6.38 14.68
C GLU A 113 -3.40 -6.55 13.17
N VAL A 114 -4.45 -6.87 12.43
CA VAL A 114 -4.38 -7.01 10.97
C VAL A 114 -5.03 -5.78 10.34
N LEU A 115 -4.36 -5.17 9.38
CA LEU A 115 -4.91 -4.11 8.53
C LEU A 115 -4.93 -4.58 7.07
N VAL A 116 -5.97 -4.21 6.36
CA VAL A 116 -6.09 -4.45 4.90
C VAL A 116 -6.05 -3.11 4.19
N PHE A 117 -5.11 -2.96 3.29
CA PHE A 117 -4.88 -1.73 2.52
C PHE A 117 -5.36 -1.90 1.09
N GLU A 118 -5.96 -0.87 0.54
CA GLU A 118 -6.28 -0.74 -0.88
C GLU A 118 -5.21 0.10 -1.58
N ALA A 119 -4.68 -0.43 -2.69
CA ALA A 119 -3.72 0.29 -3.53
C ALA A 119 -4.40 1.41 -4.32
N ASN A 120 -3.67 2.50 -4.53
CA ASN A 120 -4.04 3.63 -5.38
C ASN A 120 -2.82 3.99 -6.22
N VAL A 121 -2.89 3.71 -7.53
CA VAL A 121 -1.73 3.73 -8.42
C VAL A 121 -1.56 5.09 -9.07
N ASN A 122 -0.36 5.69 -8.93
CA ASN A 122 0.09 6.88 -9.66
C ASN A 122 -0.84 8.11 -9.56
N VAL A 123 -1.49 8.31 -8.42
CA VAL A 123 -2.45 9.41 -8.20
C VAL A 123 -1.79 10.77 -8.37
N TYR A 124 -0.56 10.90 -7.93
CA TYR A 124 0.23 12.15 -8.03
C TYR A 124 1.09 12.23 -9.29
N GLY A 125 1.18 11.15 -10.09
CA GLY A 125 1.92 11.13 -11.35
C GLY A 125 3.42 10.93 -11.17
N LEU A 126 3.84 10.32 -10.07
CA LEU A 126 5.24 10.07 -9.71
C LEU A 126 5.64 8.60 -9.87
N GLY A 127 4.73 7.74 -10.39
CA GLY A 127 4.92 6.30 -10.47
C GLY A 127 4.71 5.56 -9.14
N GLU A 128 4.21 6.27 -8.14
CA GLU A 128 3.96 5.77 -6.78
C GLU A 128 2.72 4.86 -6.68
N VAL A 129 2.68 4.06 -5.63
CA VAL A 129 1.47 3.40 -5.14
C VAL A 129 1.23 3.84 -3.70
N ASP A 130 0.06 4.42 -3.44
CA ASP A 130 -0.40 4.79 -2.11
C ASP A 130 -1.35 3.73 -1.56
N PHE A 131 -1.15 3.33 -0.33
CA PHE A 131 -1.90 2.28 0.34
C PHE A 131 -2.77 2.89 1.44
N ILE A 132 -4.09 2.74 1.30
CA ILE A 132 -5.11 3.31 2.21
C ILE A 132 -5.84 2.17 2.91
N PRO A 133 -5.93 2.14 4.26
CA PRO A 133 -6.64 1.09 4.96
C PRO A 133 -8.14 1.06 4.64
N THR A 134 -8.71 -0.15 4.51
CA THR A 134 -10.15 -0.36 4.28
C THR A 134 -11.00 -0.12 5.53
N TYR A 135 -10.39 -0.12 6.71
CA TYR A 135 -10.98 0.19 8.02
C TYR A 135 -9.92 0.82 8.95
N CYS A 136 -10.38 1.49 10.00
CA CYS A 136 -9.50 2.12 10.97
C CYS A 136 -8.78 1.10 11.85
N MET A 137 -7.70 1.52 12.48
CA MET A 137 -7.07 0.78 13.58
C MET A 137 -8.12 0.38 14.64
N ALA A 138 -7.87 -0.71 15.37
CA ALA A 138 -8.75 -1.20 16.44
C ALA A 138 -8.93 -0.19 17.58
N THR A 139 -8.01 0.74 17.76
CA THR A 139 -8.06 1.78 18.81
C THR A 139 -8.21 3.18 18.21
N THR A 140 -9.12 3.97 18.76
CA THR A 140 -9.23 5.40 18.46
C THR A 140 -8.09 6.20 19.09
N LYS A 141 -7.82 7.39 18.54
CA LYS A 141 -6.82 8.31 19.11
C LYS A 141 -7.30 9.75 19.05
N GLN A 142 -6.77 10.57 19.94
CA GLN A 142 -6.85 12.01 19.84
C GLN A 142 -5.95 12.49 18.69
N HIS A 143 -6.37 13.52 17.97
CA HIS A 143 -5.51 14.16 16.97
C HIS A 143 -4.38 14.93 17.67
N HIS A 144 -4.73 15.63 18.73
CA HIS A 144 -3.81 16.32 19.62
C HIS A 144 -4.31 16.21 21.08
N THR A 145 -3.44 15.98 22.04
CA THR A 145 -3.80 15.86 23.47
C THR A 145 -4.30 17.17 24.03
N SER A 146 -3.75 18.30 23.55
CA SER A 146 -4.31 19.63 23.80
C SER A 146 -5.40 19.92 22.78
N ASN A 147 -6.49 20.59 23.20
CA ASN A 147 -7.56 20.96 22.30
C ASN A 147 -7.17 22.16 21.42
N THR A 148 -6.28 21.93 20.45
CA THR A 148 -5.77 22.95 19.52
C THR A 148 -5.43 22.32 18.16
N ASN A 149 -5.56 23.08 17.10
CA ASN A 149 -5.03 22.73 15.78
C ASN A 149 -3.83 23.61 15.37
N ALA A 150 -3.25 24.34 16.32
CA ALA A 150 -2.08 25.19 16.05
C ALA A 150 -0.88 24.36 15.60
N GLY A 151 -0.23 24.80 14.52
CA GLY A 151 0.84 24.04 13.86
C GLY A 151 0.34 22.93 12.95
N GLY A 152 -0.98 22.74 12.84
CA GLY A 152 -1.63 21.81 11.93
C GLY A 152 -1.13 20.36 12.07
N TRP A 153 -1.08 19.66 10.96
CA TRP A 153 -0.58 18.29 10.89
C TRP A 153 0.84 18.15 11.46
N ASN A 154 1.74 19.09 11.13
CA ASN A 154 3.15 19.02 11.50
C ASN A 154 3.40 18.93 13.01
N SER A 155 2.53 19.54 13.81
CA SER A 155 2.66 19.62 15.27
C SER A 155 1.73 18.64 16.01
N SER A 156 0.97 17.79 15.30
CA SER A 156 -0.02 16.90 15.92
C SER A 156 0.62 15.69 16.62
N ASP A 157 0.03 15.28 17.74
CA ASP A 157 0.49 14.11 18.49
C ASP A 157 0.24 12.83 17.71
N ILE A 158 -0.85 12.77 16.91
CA ILE A 158 -1.15 11.63 16.07
C ILE A 158 -0.10 11.41 14.98
N ARG A 159 0.45 12.47 14.38
CA ARG A 159 1.57 12.39 13.44
C ARG A 159 2.81 11.78 14.09
N THR A 160 3.14 12.25 15.30
CA THR A 160 4.28 11.73 16.08
C THR A 160 4.08 10.24 16.38
N TYR A 161 2.87 9.84 16.77
CA TYR A 161 2.54 8.44 16.99
C TYR A 161 2.68 7.60 15.71
N LEU A 162 2.16 8.09 14.58
CA LEU A 162 2.16 7.36 13.30
C LEU A 162 3.57 7.13 12.77
N ASN A 163 4.43 8.16 12.82
CA ASN A 163 5.82 8.07 12.32
C ASN A 163 6.82 7.52 13.37
N GLY A 164 6.36 7.18 14.55
CA GLY A 164 7.12 6.55 15.61
C GLY A 164 6.60 5.16 15.97
N ALA A 165 5.71 5.11 16.96
CA ALA A 165 5.23 3.85 17.53
C ALA A 165 4.48 2.99 16.51
N PHE A 166 3.60 3.56 15.67
CA PHE A 166 2.89 2.80 14.65
C PHE A 166 3.84 2.26 13.57
N LEU A 167 4.71 3.11 13.02
CA LEU A 167 5.68 2.69 12.01
C LEU A 167 6.52 1.49 12.49
N SER A 168 6.91 1.48 13.78
CA SER A 168 7.68 0.37 14.35
C SER A 168 6.87 -0.92 14.54
N MET A 169 5.54 -0.89 14.46
CA MET A 169 4.69 -2.09 14.49
C MET A 169 4.54 -2.76 13.12
N LEU A 170 4.88 -2.08 12.03
CA LEU A 170 4.83 -2.67 10.68
C LEU A 170 5.91 -3.76 10.51
N PRO A 171 5.69 -4.76 9.63
CA PRO A 171 6.72 -5.73 9.26
C PRO A 171 8.00 -5.05 8.76
N ALA A 172 9.16 -5.59 9.10
CA ALA A 172 10.46 -4.99 8.78
C ALA A 172 10.73 -4.85 7.28
N ASP A 173 10.25 -5.80 6.48
CA ASP A 173 10.33 -5.79 5.02
C ASP A 173 9.46 -4.68 4.41
N LEU A 174 8.28 -4.40 4.98
CA LEU A 174 7.46 -3.26 4.60
C LEU A 174 8.13 -1.94 4.99
N GLN A 175 8.62 -1.82 6.24
CA GLN A 175 9.33 -0.61 6.69
C GLN A 175 10.51 -0.23 5.79
N ALA A 176 11.20 -1.25 5.22
CA ALA A 176 12.38 -1.05 4.37
C ALA A 176 12.04 -0.41 3.01
N VAL A 177 10.80 -0.52 2.52
CA VAL A 177 10.38 -0.05 1.20
C VAL A 177 9.43 1.14 1.23
N ILE A 178 8.90 1.51 2.40
CA ILE A 178 8.04 2.69 2.55
C ILE A 178 8.84 3.96 2.25
N SER A 179 8.32 4.74 1.33
CA SER A 179 8.84 6.05 0.93
C SER A 179 8.15 7.17 1.72
N GLU A 180 8.83 8.30 1.89
CA GLU A 180 8.22 9.51 2.41
C GLU A 180 7.27 10.13 1.38
N LYS A 181 6.18 10.71 1.88
CA LYS A 181 5.21 11.50 1.10
C LYS A 181 5.16 12.91 1.66
N PRO A 182 5.24 13.95 0.81
CA PRO A 182 4.96 15.31 1.22
C PRO A 182 3.47 15.47 1.55
N VAL A 183 3.12 15.49 2.83
CA VAL A 183 1.77 15.79 3.32
C VAL A 183 1.59 17.30 3.39
N LYS A 184 0.70 17.83 2.56
CA LYS A 184 0.46 19.27 2.42
C LYS A 184 -0.88 19.64 3.04
N ALA A 185 -0.85 20.26 4.20
CA ALA A 185 -2.01 20.77 4.92
C ALA A 185 -1.76 22.20 5.42
N THR A 186 -2.79 22.89 5.87
CA THR A 186 -2.64 24.21 6.46
C THR A 186 -2.06 24.16 7.88
N ILE A 187 -1.47 25.28 8.33
CA ILE A 187 -0.83 25.36 9.66
C ILE A 187 -1.82 25.42 10.83
N GLY A 188 -3.12 25.35 10.57
CA GLY A 188 -4.15 25.54 11.60
C GLY A 188 -4.30 26.98 12.07
N SER A 189 -4.87 27.17 13.26
CA SER A 189 -5.12 28.49 13.85
C SER A 189 -5.89 29.46 12.92
N GLN A 190 -6.86 28.90 12.16
CA GLN A 190 -7.67 29.65 11.20
C GLN A 190 -6.85 30.28 10.04
N SER A 191 -5.66 29.73 9.78
CA SER A 191 -4.76 30.19 8.72
C SER A 191 -4.90 29.34 7.45
N ASN A 192 -4.89 30.00 6.30
CA ASN A 192 -4.86 29.33 4.99
C ASN A 192 -3.42 29.10 4.47
N THR A 193 -2.41 29.32 5.30
CA THR A 193 -1.01 29.10 4.96
C THR A 193 -0.73 27.59 4.91
N LEU A 194 -0.17 27.11 3.81
CA LEU A 194 0.26 25.72 3.65
C LEU A 194 1.57 25.45 4.39
N GLN A 195 1.70 24.24 4.86
CA GLN A 195 2.96 23.64 5.29
C GLN A 195 3.09 22.24 4.68
N THR A 196 4.31 21.71 4.70
CA THR A 196 4.61 20.36 4.21
C THR A 196 5.32 19.57 5.32
N ALA A 197 4.91 18.32 5.51
CA ALA A 197 5.64 17.34 6.30
C ALA A 197 6.03 16.18 5.39
N GLU A 198 7.28 15.74 5.48
CA GLU A 198 7.71 14.48 4.83
C GLU A 198 7.46 13.35 5.82
N ASP A 199 6.51 12.46 5.49
CA ASP A 199 6.05 11.42 6.39
C ASP A 199 6.00 10.05 5.71
N LYS A 200 6.45 9.02 6.42
CA LYS A 200 6.29 7.62 6.00
C LYS A 200 4.88 7.12 6.20
N ILE A 201 4.24 7.54 7.30
CA ILE A 201 2.85 7.21 7.63
C ILE A 201 2.08 8.50 7.85
N TRP A 202 0.94 8.65 7.17
CA TRP A 202 0.14 9.88 7.24
C TRP A 202 -1.36 9.62 7.35
N LEU A 203 -2.11 10.67 7.66
CA LEU A 203 -3.56 10.74 7.47
C LEU A 203 -3.88 11.49 6.17
N LEU A 204 -5.00 11.13 5.56
CA LEU A 204 -5.52 11.81 4.37
C LEU A 204 -5.93 13.25 4.70
N THR A 205 -5.80 14.16 3.74
CA THR A 205 -6.38 15.51 3.80
C THR A 205 -7.85 15.49 3.38
N GLU A 206 -8.59 16.58 3.68
CA GLU A 206 -9.99 16.70 3.26
C GLU A 206 -10.12 16.60 1.74
N LYS A 207 -9.23 17.26 0.99
CA LYS A 207 -9.21 17.21 -0.48
C LYS A 207 -8.97 15.79 -1.01
N GLU A 208 -8.08 15.03 -0.39
CA GLU A 208 -7.74 13.66 -0.80
C GLU A 208 -8.92 12.70 -0.64
N VAL A 209 -9.82 12.96 0.31
CA VAL A 209 -11.02 12.14 0.55
C VAL A 209 -12.22 12.62 -0.26
N PHE A 210 -12.48 13.91 -0.30
CA PHE A 210 -13.75 14.44 -0.85
C PHE A 210 -13.64 15.03 -2.25
N GLY A 211 -12.43 15.24 -2.76
CA GLY A 211 -12.22 15.93 -4.04
C GLY A 211 -12.53 17.43 -4.01
N SER A 212 -13.02 17.92 -2.88
CA SER A 212 -13.37 19.34 -2.62
C SER A 212 -13.01 19.71 -1.19
N ILE A 213 -12.98 21.01 -0.90
CA ILE A 213 -12.78 21.57 0.43
C ILE A 213 -14.12 22.05 0.96
N THR A 214 -14.47 21.66 2.18
CA THR A 214 -15.65 22.10 2.91
C THR A 214 -15.25 22.84 4.20
N TYR A 215 -14.33 22.28 4.96
CA TYR A 215 -13.97 22.76 6.30
C TYR A 215 -12.50 23.11 6.47
N SER A 216 -11.60 22.61 5.64
CA SER A 216 -10.18 22.95 5.69
C SER A 216 -9.85 24.23 4.92
N GLY A 217 -8.58 24.65 4.96
CA GLY A 217 -8.15 25.83 4.21
C GLY A 217 -8.13 25.60 2.69
N SER A 218 -8.67 26.56 1.93
CA SER A 218 -8.80 26.45 0.47
C SER A 218 -7.47 26.27 -0.26
N ALA A 219 -6.36 26.64 0.35
CA ALA A 219 -5.01 26.43 -0.22
C ALA A 219 -4.70 24.93 -0.43
N GLU A 220 -5.28 24.02 0.37
CA GLU A 220 -5.11 22.59 0.22
C GLU A 220 -5.68 22.04 -1.11
N ASN A 221 -6.65 22.75 -1.71
CA ASN A 221 -7.30 22.32 -2.95
C ASN A 221 -6.37 22.26 -4.16
N ALA A 222 -5.37 23.15 -4.21
CA ALA A 222 -4.44 23.23 -5.34
C ALA A 222 -3.30 22.19 -5.29
N VAL A 223 -3.02 21.64 -4.11
CA VAL A 223 -1.83 20.82 -3.86
C VAL A 223 -2.14 19.34 -3.60
N ASN A 224 -3.40 19.01 -3.35
CA ASN A 224 -3.84 17.64 -3.09
C ASN A 224 -4.81 17.14 -4.18
N LYS A 225 -4.84 15.81 -4.40
CA LYS A 225 -5.72 15.15 -5.36
C LYS A 225 -6.60 14.12 -4.66
N GLN A 226 -7.85 13.97 -5.11
CA GLN A 226 -8.72 12.93 -4.58
C GLN A 226 -8.22 11.54 -4.97
N TYR A 227 -8.25 10.60 -4.02
CA TYR A 227 -7.98 9.20 -4.28
C TYR A 227 -9.18 8.51 -4.97
N PRO A 228 -8.92 7.67 -6.00
CA PRO A 228 -9.97 7.00 -6.78
C PRO A 228 -10.93 6.12 -5.97
N VAL A 229 -10.45 5.56 -4.84
CA VAL A 229 -11.26 4.71 -3.96
C VAL A 229 -12.39 5.45 -3.24
N PHE A 230 -12.41 6.79 -3.27
CA PHE A 230 -13.44 7.63 -2.63
C PHE A 230 -14.41 8.23 -3.64
N THR A 231 -15.38 7.44 -4.09
CA THR A 231 -16.35 7.85 -5.11
C THR A 231 -17.61 8.53 -4.56
N ASP A 232 -18.04 8.11 -3.36
CA ASP A 232 -19.27 8.57 -2.71
C ASP A 232 -19.16 8.47 -1.18
N ASN A 233 -20.24 8.79 -0.46
CA ASN A 233 -20.25 8.73 1.00
C ASN A 233 -20.07 7.29 1.51
N ALA A 234 -20.63 6.29 0.83
CA ALA A 234 -20.51 4.89 1.25
C ALA A 234 -19.07 4.40 1.20
N SER A 235 -18.34 4.79 0.15
CA SER A 235 -16.91 4.45 -0.02
C SER A 235 -15.98 5.11 1.03
N ARG A 236 -16.44 6.15 1.72
CA ARG A 236 -15.72 6.88 2.77
C ARG A 236 -15.98 6.37 4.19
N VAL A 237 -17.09 5.63 4.39
CA VAL A 237 -17.40 5.05 5.70
C VAL A 237 -16.33 4.04 6.10
N ARG A 238 -15.83 4.16 7.33
CA ARG A 238 -14.85 3.23 7.88
C ARG A 238 -15.33 2.69 9.23
N THR A 239 -15.00 1.44 9.50
CA THR A 239 -15.30 0.78 10.78
C THR A 239 -14.10 0.85 11.73
N GLN A 240 -14.36 0.70 13.01
CA GLN A 240 -13.32 0.54 14.03
C GLN A 240 -12.81 -0.91 13.99
N GLY A 241 -11.64 -1.13 13.42
CA GLY A 241 -11.18 -2.48 13.09
C GLY A 241 -12.07 -3.17 12.04
N ALA A 242 -11.72 -4.39 11.66
CA ALA A 242 -12.36 -5.14 10.57
C ALA A 242 -13.86 -5.42 10.80
N ASN A 243 -14.29 -5.62 12.05
CA ASN A 243 -15.64 -6.06 12.41
C ASN A 243 -16.38 -5.08 13.35
N GLY A 244 -15.84 -3.87 13.53
CA GLY A 244 -16.43 -2.87 14.41
C GLY A 244 -17.57 -2.09 13.76
N ALA A 245 -18.17 -1.20 14.55
CA ALA A 245 -19.16 -0.23 14.05
C ALA A 245 -18.47 0.88 13.25
N ALA A 246 -19.27 1.58 12.42
CA ALA A 246 -18.80 2.78 11.74
C ALA A 246 -18.32 3.84 12.76
N VAL A 247 -17.17 4.43 12.49
CA VAL A 247 -16.53 5.43 13.35
C VAL A 247 -16.19 6.69 12.54
N GLY A 248 -16.19 7.84 13.20
CA GLY A 248 -15.65 9.07 12.60
C GLY A 248 -14.14 8.95 12.45
N VAL A 249 -13.58 9.45 11.34
CA VAL A 249 -12.18 9.25 10.95
C VAL A 249 -11.44 10.58 10.92
N TRP A 250 -10.27 10.67 11.55
CA TRP A 250 -9.41 11.83 11.49
C TRP A 250 -8.81 12.07 10.11
N LEU A 251 -8.75 13.33 9.72
CA LEU A 251 -8.00 13.82 8.55
C LEU A 251 -6.83 14.71 9.01
N ALA A 252 -5.80 14.82 8.17
CA ALA A 252 -4.64 15.67 8.44
C ALA A 252 -4.97 17.19 8.41
N SER A 253 -6.06 17.56 7.76
CA SER A 253 -6.47 18.95 7.54
C SER A 253 -7.03 19.63 8.79
N PRO A 254 -6.44 20.73 9.27
CA PRO A 254 -7.05 21.58 10.30
C PRO A 254 -8.34 22.24 9.78
N ASN A 255 -9.30 22.46 10.67
CA ASN A 255 -10.47 23.26 10.36
C ASN A 255 -10.10 24.74 10.25
N ILE A 256 -10.58 25.42 9.18
CA ILE A 256 -10.25 26.83 8.91
C ILE A 256 -11.03 27.80 9.81
N SER A 257 -12.16 27.37 10.35
CA SER A 257 -13.05 28.26 11.14
C SER A 257 -12.84 28.15 12.65
N TYR A 258 -12.27 27.04 13.13
CA TYR A 258 -12.10 26.75 14.55
C TYR A 258 -10.66 26.34 14.85
N SER A 259 -10.00 27.06 15.76
CA SER A 259 -8.59 26.81 16.14
C SER A 259 -8.37 25.57 17.00
N THR A 260 -9.44 24.87 17.38
CA THR A 260 -9.40 23.66 18.20
C THR A 260 -9.76 22.38 17.43
N HIS A 261 -10.17 22.50 16.15
CA HIS A 261 -10.75 21.38 15.42
C HIS A 261 -9.87 20.92 14.26
N PHE A 262 -9.92 19.62 13.97
CA PHE A 262 -9.47 19.02 12.71
C PHE A 262 -10.67 18.48 11.92
N CYS A 263 -10.51 18.42 10.59
CA CYS A 263 -11.49 17.82 9.71
C CYS A 263 -11.59 16.31 9.96
N THR A 264 -12.78 15.77 9.74
CA THR A 264 -13.07 14.33 9.86
C THR A 264 -13.99 13.86 8.73
N VAL A 265 -14.02 12.56 8.51
CA VAL A 265 -15.14 11.87 7.86
C VAL A 265 -16.07 11.41 8.98
N ASN A 266 -17.36 11.69 8.90
CA ASN A 266 -18.32 11.19 9.89
C ASN A 266 -18.76 9.74 9.61
N THR A 267 -19.56 9.15 10.48
CA THR A 267 -20.04 7.77 10.37
C THR A 267 -20.95 7.51 9.16
N SER A 268 -21.43 8.54 8.48
CA SER A 268 -22.21 8.44 7.23
C SER A 268 -21.36 8.73 5.98
N GLY A 269 -20.04 8.93 6.12
CA GLY A 269 -19.12 9.22 5.01
C GLY A 269 -19.12 10.69 4.55
N ALA A 270 -19.83 11.58 5.25
CA ALA A 270 -19.85 13.00 4.93
C ALA A 270 -18.70 13.77 5.60
N PRO A 271 -18.28 14.93 5.05
CA PRO A 271 -17.29 15.79 5.69
C PRO A 271 -17.83 16.33 7.02
N TYR A 272 -16.96 16.40 8.01
CA TYR A 272 -17.24 16.94 9.32
C TYR A 272 -15.95 17.44 9.98
N TYR A 273 -16.03 17.88 11.23
CA TYR A 273 -14.89 18.29 12.04
C TYR A 273 -15.15 18.01 13.52
N ASN A 274 -14.09 17.96 14.32
CA ASN A 274 -14.22 17.75 15.75
C ASN A 274 -13.03 18.33 16.52
N ASP A 275 -13.23 18.48 17.85
CA ASP A 275 -12.17 18.89 18.78
C ASP A 275 -10.96 17.97 18.69
N ALA A 276 -9.77 18.53 18.57
CA ALA A 276 -8.51 17.79 18.44
C ALA A 276 -8.27 16.79 19.58
N SER A 277 -8.79 17.09 20.77
CA SER A 277 -8.72 16.24 21.97
C SER A 277 -9.78 15.13 22.03
N SER A 278 -10.70 15.07 21.08
CA SER A 278 -11.62 13.95 20.95
C SER A 278 -10.94 12.71 20.36
N SER A 279 -11.47 11.53 20.63
CA SER A 279 -10.93 10.26 20.12
C SER A 279 -11.74 9.76 18.91
N TYR A 280 -11.09 9.57 17.78
CA TYR A 280 -11.66 9.12 16.51
C TYR A 280 -10.84 8.01 15.88
N GLY A 281 -11.38 7.38 14.84
CA GLY A 281 -10.71 6.36 14.04
C GLY A 281 -9.49 6.91 13.30
N VAL A 282 -8.49 6.05 13.12
CA VAL A 282 -7.21 6.37 12.50
C VAL A 282 -7.02 5.48 11.28
N LEU A 283 -6.76 6.08 10.12
CA LEU A 283 -6.40 5.41 8.86
C LEU A 283 -4.92 5.69 8.55
N PRO A 284 -4.00 4.85 8.99
CA PRO A 284 -2.58 5.05 8.73
C PRO A 284 -2.22 4.68 7.28
N CYS A 285 -2.07 5.67 6.42
CA CYS A 285 -1.70 5.47 5.02
C CYS A 285 -0.18 5.43 4.84
N PHE A 286 0.31 4.73 3.81
CA PHE A 286 1.72 4.73 3.44
C PHE A 286 1.91 4.70 1.92
N ARG A 287 3.11 5.03 1.45
CA ARG A 287 3.51 5.10 0.05
C ARG A 287 4.70 4.19 -0.24
N ILE A 288 4.71 3.56 -1.41
CA ILE A 288 5.92 3.06 -2.04
C ILE A 288 6.09 3.84 -3.36
N ALA A 289 7.21 4.52 -3.51
CA ALA A 289 7.53 5.32 -4.69
C ALA A 289 8.81 4.79 -5.37
N PRO A 290 9.05 5.10 -6.65
CA PRO A 290 10.32 4.78 -7.30
C PRO A 290 11.51 5.33 -6.52
N SER A 291 12.63 4.60 -6.56
CA SER A 291 13.91 5.11 -6.05
C SER A 291 14.34 6.33 -6.85
N ALA A 292 14.92 7.34 -6.17
CA ALA A 292 15.39 8.58 -6.78
C ALA A 292 16.60 8.36 -7.69
#